data_c7eda0a9d4c23736128f8a5e465ea139
#
_entry.id   c7eda0a9d4c23736128f8a5e465ea139
#
_cell.length_a   1.000
_cell.length_b   1.000
_cell.length_c   1.000
_cell.angle_alpha   90.00
_cell.angle_beta   90.00
_cell.angle_gamma   90.00
#
_symmetry.space_group_name_H-M   'P 1'
#
loop_
_entity.id
_entity.type
_entity.pdbx_description
1 polymer ?
#
loop_
_entity_poly.entity_id
_entity_poly.type
_entity_poly.pdbx_seq_one_letter_code
_entity_poly.pdbx_strand_id
1 'polypeptide(L)'
;MKLTVIGATGSMSGPESPASSYLIQARGIDPQSGGERVFSLVCDLGPGSFGALWTHVCPCELDALVLSHCHADHMGDIISLQVYRKWGPGSCALRPVSLFGPEETIRRVRQIEGATDDESYEAEFAFTHMQLGESYAVGPMTIRPFRALHPVEAFGLHIEGPAEDDPSRRVSLFYTGDTDLCDTIIEGARGVDVLLSEVGFTSDETEPDMHMDGLRAGTLATRAAVERMIATHIQPWTPRERVASEIRQAWQGPLEFATSGMEVSL
;
A
#
# COMPACT_ATOMS: atom_id res chain seq x y z
N MET A 1 14.87 5.53 0.85
CA MET A 1 13.60 4.79 0.59
C MET A 1 13.03 5.25 -0.74
N LYS A 2 12.54 4.33 -1.55
CA LYS A 2 11.96 4.63 -2.87
C LYS A 2 10.57 4.01 -2.95
N LEU A 3 9.58 4.77 -3.43
CA LEU A 3 8.25 4.30 -3.79
C LEU A 3 8.18 4.09 -5.31
N THR A 4 7.69 2.93 -5.74
CA THR A 4 7.27 2.68 -7.13
C THR A 4 5.78 2.35 -7.14
N VAL A 5 5.00 3.13 -7.88
CA VAL A 5 3.57 2.88 -8.05
C VAL A 5 3.40 1.75 -9.07
N ILE A 6 2.90 0.60 -8.63
CA ILE A 6 2.62 -0.54 -9.50
C ILE A 6 1.22 -0.41 -10.10
N GLY A 7 0.25 -0.12 -9.25
CA GLY A 7 -1.14 0.10 -9.60
C GLY A 7 -1.75 1.24 -8.79
N ALA A 8 -2.55 2.07 -9.44
CA ALA A 8 -3.13 3.29 -8.87
C ALA A 8 -4.63 3.46 -9.15
N THR A 9 -5.26 2.49 -9.83
CA THR A 9 -6.69 2.58 -10.17
C THR A 9 -7.53 2.15 -8.98
N GLY A 10 -8.56 2.93 -8.67
CA GLY A 10 -9.50 2.64 -7.60
C GLY A 10 -10.55 1.61 -7.99
N SER A 11 -10.97 0.80 -7.04
CA SER A 11 -12.05 -0.19 -7.10
C SER A 11 -11.88 -1.33 -8.11
N MET A 12 -10.95 -1.23 -9.07
CA MET A 12 -10.72 -2.21 -10.14
C MET A 12 -9.44 -1.90 -10.91
N SER A 13 -9.01 -2.81 -11.78
CA SER A 13 -8.00 -2.50 -12.78
C SER A 13 -8.56 -1.59 -13.86
N GLY A 14 -7.79 -0.60 -14.29
CA GLY A 14 -8.10 0.27 -15.41
C GLY A 14 -7.29 -0.07 -16.67
N PRO A 15 -7.58 0.61 -17.77
CA PRO A 15 -6.85 0.37 -19.04
C PRO A 15 -5.38 0.82 -18.99
N GLU A 16 -5.05 1.77 -18.11
CA GLU A 16 -3.71 2.38 -18.03
C GLU A 16 -2.95 1.95 -16.77
N SER A 17 -3.63 1.33 -15.80
CA SER A 17 -3.02 0.96 -14.52
C SER A 17 -3.74 -0.24 -13.90
N PRO A 18 -3.02 -1.16 -13.26
CA PRO A 18 -3.60 -2.13 -12.34
C PRO A 18 -4.36 -1.46 -11.19
N ALA A 19 -5.12 -2.24 -10.43
CA ALA A 19 -5.66 -1.84 -9.14
C ALA A 19 -4.54 -1.60 -8.11
N SER A 20 -4.89 -1.12 -6.93
CA SER A 20 -3.95 -0.63 -5.91
C SER A 20 -2.81 -1.58 -5.61
N SER A 21 -1.57 -1.12 -5.82
CA SER A 21 -0.34 -1.80 -5.40
C SER A 21 0.85 -0.85 -5.43
N TYR A 22 1.66 -0.85 -4.37
CA TYR A 22 2.77 0.08 -4.19
C TYR A 22 4.00 -0.65 -3.66
N LEU A 23 5.11 -0.61 -4.41
CA LEU A 23 6.38 -1.19 -4.02
C LEU A 23 7.22 -0.14 -3.30
N ILE A 24 7.64 -0.44 -2.07
CA ILE A 24 8.52 0.42 -1.28
C ILE A 24 9.84 -0.33 -1.05
N GLN A 25 10.95 0.30 -1.41
CA GLN A 25 12.27 -0.30 -1.31
C GLN A 25 13.22 0.56 -0.49
N ALA A 26 14.07 -0.08 0.31
CA ALA A 26 15.12 0.57 1.07
C ALA A 26 16.38 -0.31 1.15
N ARG A 27 17.58 0.32 1.12
CA ARG A 27 18.85 -0.37 1.38
C ARG A 27 19.04 -0.56 2.87
N GLY A 28 19.56 -1.71 3.26
CA GLY A 28 19.89 -2.04 4.64
C GLY A 28 20.79 -3.24 4.76
N ILE A 29 21.22 -3.54 5.97
CA ILE A 29 22.07 -4.68 6.27
C ILE A 29 21.18 -5.92 6.46
N ASP A 30 21.47 -6.96 5.71
CA ASP A 30 20.84 -8.26 5.88
C ASP A 30 21.36 -8.92 7.16
N PRO A 31 20.49 -9.19 8.14
CA PRO A 31 20.92 -9.79 9.42
C PRO A 31 21.48 -11.20 9.28
N GLN A 32 21.20 -11.91 8.17
CA GLN A 32 21.69 -13.28 7.95
C GLN A 32 23.08 -13.29 7.33
N SER A 33 23.31 -12.45 6.31
CA SER A 33 24.60 -12.41 5.59
C SER A 33 25.56 -11.36 6.12
N GLY A 34 25.06 -10.34 6.82
CA GLY A 34 25.81 -9.15 7.22
C GLY A 34 26.15 -8.21 6.07
N GLY A 35 25.71 -8.53 4.85
CA GLY A 35 25.90 -7.70 3.65
C GLY A 35 24.78 -6.69 3.45
N GLU A 36 25.06 -5.65 2.66
CA GLU A 36 24.03 -4.69 2.23
C GLU A 36 23.15 -5.30 1.14
N ARG A 37 21.85 -5.10 1.23
CA ARG A 37 20.88 -5.43 0.17
C ARG A 37 19.69 -4.47 0.13
N VAL A 38 18.91 -4.56 -0.92
CA VAL A 38 17.60 -3.92 -1.01
C VAL A 38 16.55 -4.79 -0.32
N PHE A 39 15.74 -4.19 0.54
CA PHE A 39 14.54 -4.78 1.12
C PHE A 39 13.34 -4.28 0.34
N SER A 40 12.40 -5.17 0.03
CA SER A 40 11.22 -4.90 -0.80
C SER A 40 9.94 -5.20 -0.04
N LEU A 41 9.15 -4.16 0.21
CA LEU A 41 7.83 -4.17 0.82
C LEU A 41 6.80 -3.81 -0.24
N VAL A 42 5.73 -4.60 -0.37
CA VAL A 42 4.59 -4.27 -1.22
C VAL A 42 3.40 -3.91 -0.33
N CYS A 43 2.77 -2.77 -0.59
CA CYS A 43 1.49 -2.38 0.01
C CYS A 43 0.39 -2.66 -1.00
N ASP A 44 -0.51 -3.55 -0.66
CA ASP A 44 -1.60 -4.10 -1.46
C ASP A 44 -1.14 -4.80 -2.76
N LEU A 45 -1.97 -5.70 -3.26
CA LEU A 45 -1.72 -6.47 -4.48
C LEU A 45 -3.05 -6.72 -5.21
N GLY A 46 -3.63 -5.64 -5.73
CA GLY A 46 -4.90 -5.68 -6.45
C GLY A 46 -4.79 -6.32 -7.84
N PRO A 47 -5.92 -6.61 -8.49
CA PRO A 47 -5.97 -7.26 -9.80
C PRO A 47 -5.09 -6.58 -10.86
N GLY A 48 -4.32 -7.37 -11.59
CA GLY A 48 -3.38 -6.95 -12.61
C GLY A 48 -2.03 -6.48 -12.10
N SER A 49 -1.87 -6.30 -10.78
CA SER A 49 -0.65 -5.74 -10.21
C SER A 49 0.50 -6.76 -10.08
N PHE A 50 0.23 -8.05 -9.95
CA PHE A 50 1.30 -9.04 -9.82
C PHE A 50 2.23 -9.07 -11.04
N GLY A 51 1.66 -9.10 -12.25
CA GLY A 51 2.45 -9.08 -13.49
C GLY A 51 3.24 -7.78 -13.66
N ALA A 52 2.65 -6.64 -13.29
CA ALA A 52 3.35 -5.35 -13.31
C ALA A 52 4.46 -5.30 -12.26
N LEU A 53 4.22 -5.75 -11.03
CA LEU A 53 5.21 -5.84 -9.95
C LEU A 53 6.44 -6.66 -10.36
N TRP A 54 6.23 -7.79 -11.05
CA TRP A 54 7.30 -8.67 -11.51
C TRP A 54 8.27 -7.99 -12.49
N THR A 55 7.88 -6.93 -13.15
CA THR A 55 8.80 -6.15 -13.99
C THR A 55 9.77 -5.27 -13.18
N HIS A 56 9.48 -5.04 -11.88
CA HIS A 56 10.28 -4.20 -10.99
C HIS A 56 11.10 -4.99 -9.96
N VAL A 57 10.57 -6.13 -9.52
CA VAL A 57 11.22 -6.99 -8.51
C VAL A 57 10.89 -8.45 -8.77
N CYS A 58 11.85 -9.35 -8.54
CA CYS A 58 11.56 -10.79 -8.55
C CYS A 58 10.62 -11.12 -7.37
N PRO A 59 9.45 -11.77 -7.59
CA PRO A 59 8.55 -12.13 -6.50
C PRO A 59 9.18 -13.03 -5.43
N CYS A 60 10.29 -13.75 -5.74
CA CYS A 60 11.07 -14.47 -4.75
C CYS A 60 11.84 -13.58 -3.78
N GLU A 61 12.14 -12.34 -4.17
CA GLU A 61 12.95 -11.39 -3.39
C GLU A 61 12.09 -10.44 -2.55
N LEU A 62 10.77 -10.64 -2.54
CA LEU A 62 9.88 -9.89 -1.66
C LEU A 62 10.15 -10.27 -0.21
N ASP A 63 10.33 -9.26 0.64
CA ASP A 63 10.48 -9.42 2.08
C ASP A 63 9.13 -9.41 2.78
N ALA A 64 8.20 -8.57 2.32
CA ALA A 64 6.87 -8.47 2.89
C ALA A 64 5.81 -8.01 1.87
N LEU A 65 4.59 -8.49 2.10
CA LEU A 65 3.34 -7.94 1.57
C LEU A 65 2.53 -7.45 2.77
N VAL A 66 2.04 -6.21 2.72
CA VAL A 66 1.08 -5.67 3.68
C VAL A 66 -0.21 -5.33 2.98
N LEU A 67 -1.33 -5.83 3.49
CA LEU A 67 -2.66 -5.49 2.99
C LEU A 67 -3.28 -4.43 3.88
N SER A 68 -3.68 -3.30 3.28
CA SER A 68 -4.43 -2.26 3.98
C SER A 68 -5.77 -2.80 4.46
N HIS A 69 -6.44 -3.58 3.61
CA HIS A 69 -7.69 -4.28 3.90
C HIS A 69 -7.94 -5.42 2.89
N CYS A 70 -9.06 -6.14 3.03
CA CYS A 70 -9.31 -7.36 2.28
C CYS A 70 -10.36 -7.21 1.16
N HIS A 71 -10.59 -6.02 0.59
CA HIS A 71 -11.36 -5.91 -0.64
C HIS A 71 -10.57 -6.44 -1.84
N ALA A 72 -11.28 -6.94 -2.84
CA ALA A 72 -10.67 -7.66 -3.96
C ALA A 72 -9.70 -6.80 -4.78
N ASP A 73 -9.96 -5.50 -4.90
CA ASP A 73 -9.11 -4.55 -5.63
C ASP A 73 -7.80 -4.20 -4.90
N HIS A 74 -7.63 -4.67 -3.65
CA HIS A 74 -6.38 -4.55 -2.87
C HIS A 74 -5.64 -5.87 -2.67
N MET A 75 -6.30 -7.02 -2.91
CA MET A 75 -5.66 -8.31 -2.65
C MET A 75 -5.88 -9.38 -3.73
N GLY A 76 -6.59 -9.08 -4.83
CA GLY A 76 -7.00 -10.09 -5.80
C GLY A 76 -5.86 -10.88 -6.42
N ASP A 77 -4.70 -10.26 -6.63
CA ASP A 77 -3.52 -10.92 -7.20
C ASP A 77 -2.64 -11.66 -6.18
N ILE A 78 -3.05 -11.71 -4.89
CA ILE A 78 -2.33 -12.51 -3.88
C ILE A 78 -2.25 -13.99 -4.28
N ILE A 79 -3.23 -14.48 -5.03
CA ILE A 79 -3.23 -15.85 -5.55
C ILE A 79 -2.12 -16.05 -6.59
N SER A 80 -1.87 -15.06 -7.44
CA SER A 80 -0.75 -15.11 -8.39
C SER A 80 0.60 -15.20 -7.66
N LEU A 81 0.75 -14.43 -6.57
CA LEU A 81 1.95 -14.50 -5.72
C LEU A 81 2.04 -15.85 -5.02
N GLN A 82 0.95 -16.39 -4.47
CA GLN A 82 0.89 -17.71 -3.83
C GLN A 82 1.32 -18.80 -4.80
N VAL A 83 0.75 -18.83 -6.01
CA VAL A 83 1.10 -19.81 -7.06
C VAL A 83 2.57 -19.70 -7.44
N TYR A 84 3.09 -18.48 -7.61
CA TYR A 84 4.49 -18.28 -7.96
C TYR A 84 5.43 -18.78 -6.84
N ARG A 85 5.10 -18.53 -5.58
CA ARG A 85 5.90 -19.00 -4.45
C ARG A 85 5.85 -20.51 -4.27
N LYS A 86 4.72 -21.14 -4.58
CA LYS A 86 4.54 -22.60 -4.48
C LYS A 86 5.18 -23.36 -5.63
N TRP A 87 5.10 -22.82 -6.85
CA TRP A 87 5.44 -23.55 -8.08
C TRP A 87 6.50 -22.87 -8.96
N GLY A 88 6.88 -21.64 -8.62
CA GLY A 88 7.85 -20.86 -9.38
C GLY A 88 9.25 -21.48 -9.39
N PRO A 89 10.10 -21.09 -10.34
CA PRO A 89 11.46 -21.62 -10.44
C PRO A 89 12.36 -21.08 -9.31
N GLY A 90 13.36 -21.87 -8.91
CA GLY A 90 14.39 -21.45 -7.98
C GLY A 90 14.05 -21.66 -6.51
N SER A 91 14.60 -20.82 -5.64
CA SER A 91 14.55 -20.97 -4.19
C SER A 91 13.38 -20.24 -3.51
N CYS A 92 12.36 -19.82 -4.25
CA CYS A 92 11.19 -19.11 -3.72
C CYS A 92 10.53 -19.83 -2.53
N ALA A 93 10.49 -21.16 -2.58
CA ALA A 93 9.91 -22.00 -1.53
C ALA A 93 10.76 -22.10 -0.25
N LEU A 94 11.95 -21.51 -0.19
CA LEU A 94 12.86 -21.68 0.96
C LEU A 94 12.46 -20.90 2.20
N ARG A 95 11.67 -19.82 2.04
CA ARG A 95 11.09 -19.08 3.18
C ARG A 95 9.74 -18.46 2.79
N PRO A 96 8.74 -18.50 3.67
CA PRO A 96 7.51 -17.76 3.43
C PRO A 96 7.77 -16.25 3.39
N VAL A 97 7.01 -15.49 2.59
CA VAL A 97 7.02 -14.03 2.63
C VAL A 97 6.23 -13.55 3.85
N SER A 98 6.71 -12.52 4.54
CA SER A 98 5.94 -11.92 5.62
C SER A 98 4.66 -11.30 5.05
N LEU A 99 3.51 -11.71 5.57
CA LEU A 99 2.19 -11.19 5.19
C LEU A 99 1.57 -10.50 6.38
N PHE A 100 1.41 -9.19 6.30
CA PHE A 100 0.72 -8.37 7.31
C PHE A 100 -0.65 -7.95 6.78
N GLY A 101 -1.67 -7.94 7.63
CA GLY A 101 -3.00 -7.52 7.18
C GLY A 101 -4.06 -7.65 8.26
N PRO A 102 -5.35 -7.40 7.90
CA PRO A 102 -6.51 -7.64 8.75
C PRO A 102 -6.62 -9.09 9.22
N GLU A 103 -7.37 -9.32 10.30
CA GLU A 103 -7.59 -10.66 10.86
C GLU A 103 -8.13 -11.66 9.81
N GLU A 104 -9.00 -11.20 8.94
CA GLU A 104 -9.66 -12.06 7.94
C GLU A 104 -8.78 -12.44 6.72
N THR A 105 -7.54 -11.96 6.63
CA THR A 105 -6.68 -12.09 5.44
C THR A 105 -6.62 -13.53 4.90
N ILE A 106 -6.26 -14.52 5.73
CA ILE A 106 -6.13 -15.91 5.28
C ILE A 106 -7.47 -16.50 4.85
N ARG A 107 -8.55 -16.16 5.56
CA ARG A 107 -9.92 -16.58 5.17
C ARG A 107 -10.28 -16.02 3.79
N ARG A 108 -9.93 -14.77 3.50
CA ARG A 108 -10.19 -14.13 2.20
C ARG A 108 -9.34 -14.75 1.08
N VAL A 109 -8.07 -15.09 1.35
CA VAL A 109 -7.23 -15.82 0.38
C VAL A 109 -7.89 -17.12 -0.03
N ARG A 110 -8.37 -17.94 0.94
CA ARG A 110 -9.12 -19.18 0.65
C ARG A 110 -10.34 -18.95 -0.22
N GLN A 111 -11.11 -17.91 0.08
CA GLN A 111 -12.33 -17.59 -0.69
C GLN A 111 -12.02 -17.20 -2.14
N ILE A 112 -10.94 -16.45 -2.37
CA ILE A 112 -10.53 -16.03 -3.73
C ILE A 112 -10.01 -17.24 -4.51
N GLU A 113 -9.21 -18.11 -3.89
CA GLU A 113 -8.70 -19.34 -4.53
C GLU A 113 -9.79 -20.40 -4.72
N GLY A 114 -10.84 -20.37 -3.90
CA GLY A 114 -11.84 -21.45 -3.83
C GLY A 114 -11.33 -22.69 -3.08
N ALA A 115 -10.35 -22.50 -2.20
CA ALA A 115 -9.77 -23.54 -1.37
C ALA A 115 -10.67 -23.91 -0.17
N THR A 116 -10.39 -25.07 0.42
CA THR A 116 -11.07 -25.53 1.65
C THR A 116 -10.52 -24.81 2.90
N ASP A 117 -11.25 -24.87 4.00
CA ASP A 117 -10.91 -24.14 5.24
C ASP A 117 -9.63 -24.65 5.93
N ASP A 118 -9.12 -25.81 5.55
CA ASP A 118 -7.90 -26.42 6.08
C ASP A 118 -6.61 -26.04 5.33
N GLU A 119 -6.70 -25.35 4.17
CA GLU A 119 -5.51 -24.81 3.51
C GLU A 119 -4.86 -23.72 4.37
N SER A 120 -3.58 -23.88 4.72
CA SER A 120 -2.91 -22.98 5.67
C SER A 120 -2.07 -21.87 5.03
N TYR A 121 -1.55 -22.09 3.82
CA TYR A 121 -0.60 -21.20 3.11
C TYR A 121 0.70 -20.89 3.89
N GLU A 122 1.01 -21.62 4.95
CA GLU A 122 2.20 -21.35 5.79
C GLU A 122 3.52 -21.54 5.06
N ALA A 123 3.53 -22.31 3.98
CA ALA A 123 4.70 -22.48 3.13
C ALA A 123 4.98 -21.23 2.27
N GLU A 124 3.95 -20.48 1.91
CA GLU A 124 4.04 -19.29 1.05
C GLU A 124 4.07 -18.00 1.87
N PHE A 125 3.29 -17.93 2.96
CA PHE A 125 3.06 -16.72 3.76
C PHE A 125 3.27 -16.95 5.26
N ALA A 126 4.11 -16.12 5.88
CA ALA A 126 4.17 -15.97 7.33
C ALA A 126 3.18 -14.87 7.74
N PHE A 127 1.92 -15.24 7.97
CA PHE A 127 0.87 -14.27 8.27
C PHE A 127 0.95 -13.74 9.70
N THR A 128 0.76 -12.43 9.83
CA THR A 128 0.62 -11.71 11.10
C THR A 128 -0.55 -10.74 10.99
N HIS A 129 -1.57 -10.91 11.82
CA HIS A 129 -2.63 -9.93 11.99
C HIS A 129 -2.07 -8.65 12.59
N MET A 130 -2.24 -7.50 11.92
CA MET A 130 -1.77 -6.21 12.40
C MET A 130 -2.60 -5.72 13.59
N GLN A 131 -1.90 -5.23 14.61
CA GLN A 131 -2.51 -4.66 15.81
C GLN A 131 -2.22 -3.17 15.90
N LEU A 132 -3.23 -2.38 16.25
CA LEU A 132 -3.05 -0.94 16.49
C LEU A 132 -2.08 -0.71 17.65
N GLY A 133 -1.20 0.28 17.48
CA GLY A 133 -0.16 0.59 18.47
C GLY A 133 1.13 -0.24 18.35
N GLU A 134 1.11 -1.32 17.55
CA GLU A 134 2.30 -2.13 17.28
C GLU A 134 3.09 -1.60 16.07
N SER A 135 4.33 -2.06 15.94
CA SER A 135 5.22 -1.73 14.84
C SER A 135 5.84 -2.99 14.25
N TYR A 136 5.93 -3.06 12.94
CA TYR A 136 6.41 -4.21 12.17
C TYR A 136 7.64 -3.81 11.37
N ALA A 137 8.74 -4.56 11.52
CA ALA A 137 10.00 -4.28 10.83
C ALA A 137 10.10 -5.08 9.51
N VAL A 138 10.52 -4.39 8.44
CA VAL A 138 10.90 -5.00 7.16
C VAL A 138 12.27 -4.47 6.76
N GLY A 139 13.32 -5.18 7.13
CA GLY A 139 14.68 -4.69 7.02
C GLY A 139 14.86 -3.36 7.76
N PRO A 140 15.31 -2.28 7.09
CA PRO A 140 15.49 -0.96 7.70
C PRO A 140 14.19 -0.14 7.80
N MET A 141 13.08 -0.66 7.27
CA MET A 141 11.77 -0.01 7.29
C MET A 141 10.94 -0.46 8.49
N THR A 142 10.10 0.43 8.99
CA THR A 142 9.13 0.17 10.06
C THR A 142 7.75 0.56 9.59
N ILE A 143 6.76 -0.30 9.80
CA ILE A 143 5.36 -0.08 9.44
C ILE A 143 4.56 0.05 10.72
N ARG A 144 3.69 1.07 10.83
CA ARG A 144 2.71 1.24 11.92
C ARG A 144 1.31 1.38 11.33
N PRO A 145 0.35 0.49 11.70
CA PRO A 145 -1.02 0.60 11.25
C PRO A 145 -1.81 1.64 12.06
N PHE A 146 -2.68 2.37 11.37
CA PHE A 146 -3.67 3.29 11.95
C PHE A 146 -5.06 2.88 11.48
N ARG A 147 -6.06 2.91 12.36
CA ARG A 147 -7.42 2.51 11.98
C ARG A 147 -7.98 3.42 10.91
N ALA A 148 -8.40 2.85 9.80
CA ALA A 148 -9.13 3.54 8.73
C ALA A 148 -10.65 3.52 9.02
N LEU A 149 -11.37 4.50 8.49
CA LEU A 149 -12.83 4.56 8.51
C LEU A 149 -13.36 3.97 7.20
N HIS A 150 -13.64 2.66 7.26
CA HIS A 150 -14.04 1.87 6.10
C HIS A 150 -14.98 0.73 6.56
N PRO A 151 -15.89 0.20 5.67
CA PRO A 151 -16.88 -0.82 6.06
C PRO A 151 -16.31 -2.14 6.59
N VAL A 152 -15.05 -2.46 6.25
CA VAL A 152 -14.34 -3.64 6.76
C VAL A 152 -13.17 -3.23 7.65
N GLU A 153 -12.50 -4.19 8.30
CA GLU A 153 -11.25 -3.89 8.98
C GLU A 153 -10.21 -3.38 7.99
N ALA A 154 -9.77 -2.12 8.18
CA ALA A 154 -8.86 -1.43 7.27
C ALA A 154 -7.87 -0.55 8.03
N PHE A 155 -6.69 -0.37 7.44
CA PHE A 155 -5.57 0.35 8.03
C PHE A 155 -4.95 1.33 7.05
N GLY A 156 -4.71 2.56 7.52
CA GLY A 156 -3.67 3.42 6.96
C GLY A 156 -2.31 2.96 7.49
N LEU A 157 -1.28 3.09 6.68
CA LEU A 157 0.06 2.56 6.96
C LEU A 157 1.08 3.69 7.02
N HIS A 158 1.65 3.92 8.21
CA HIS A 158 2.79 4.82 8.38
C HIS A 158 4.08 4.02 8.20
N ILE A 159 4.89 4.38 7.22
CA ILE A 159 6.10 3.66 6.86
C ILE A 159 7.28 4.62 6.98
N GLU A 160 8.24 4.27 7.81
CA GLU A 160 9.49 5.00 7.99
C GLU A 160 10.69 4.17 7.52
N GLY A 161 11.65 4.82 6.89
CA GLY A 161 12.88 4.16 6.44
C GLY A 161 14.01 5.15 6.19
N PRO A 162 15.21 4.67 5.84
CA PRO A 162 16.32 5.54 5.45
C PRO A 162 15.99 6.24 4.12
N ALA A 163 16.38 7.52 3.98
CA ALA A 163 16.27 8.22 2.72
C ALA A 163 17.12 7.54 1.63
N GLU A 164 16.72 7.69 0.37
CA GLU A 164 17.43 7.05 -0.75
C GLU A 164 18.79 7.70 -1.00
N ASP A 165 18.87 9.03 -0.89
CA ASP A 165 20.06 9.84 -1.12
C ASP A 165 21.01 9.89 0.08
N ASP A 166 20.48 9.80 1.30
CA ASP A 166 21.24 9.81 2.54
C ASP A 166 20.66 8.82 3.56
N PRO A 167 21.19 7.59 3.66
CA PRO A 167 20.69 6.58 4.59
C PRO A 167 20.76 6.93 6.08
N SER A 168 21.48 8.00 6.45
CA SER A 168 21.51 8.52 7.83
C SER A 168 20.27 9.35 8.17
N ARG A 169 19.56 9.87 7.18
CA ARG A 169 18.30 10.61 7.30
C ARG A 169 17.13 9.65 7.26
N ARG A 170 16.15 9.85 8.14
CA ARG A 170 14.88 9.09 8.13
C ARG A 170 13.85 9.88 7.34
N VAL A 171 13.06 9.17 6.58
CA VAL A 171 11.93 9.68 5.79
C VAL A 171 10.68 8.85 6.05
N SER A 172 9.53 9.44 5.82
CA SER A 172 8.23 8.87 6.13
C SER A 172 7.24 8.96 4.96
N LEU A 173 6.48 7.89 4.78
CA LEU A 173 5.35 7.78 3.87
C LEU A 173 4.12 7.37 4.67
N PHE A 174 2.99 8.02 4.44
CA PHE A 174 1.70 7.52 4.90
C PHE A 174 0.83 7.11 3.71
N TYR A 175 0.49 5.83 3.63
CA TYR A 175 -0.49 5.29 2.69
C TYR A 175 -1.83 5.14 3.41
N THR A 176 -2.87 5.79 2.91
CA THR A 176 -4.17 5.81 3.58
C THR A 176 -4.88 4.45 3.56
N GLY A 177 -4.58 3.57 2.57
CA GLY A 177 -5.54 2.55 2.20
C GLY A 177 -6.85 3.20 1.78
N ASP A 178 -7.95 2.46 1.81
CA ASP A 178 -9.29 3.01 1.61
C ASP A 178 -9.87 3.50 2.93
N THR A 179 -10.36 4.72 2.94
CA THR A 179 -10.87 5.37 4.16
C THR A 179 -11.67 6.62 3.86
N ASP A 180 -12.66 6.91 4.66
CA ASP A 180 -13.15 8.27 4.80
C ASP A 180 -12.24 9.08 5.75
N LEU A 181 -12.37 10.40 5.74
CA LEU A 181 -11.62 11.30 6.62
C LEU A 181 -11.94 11.05 8.09
N CYS A 182 -10.94 10.68 8.89
CA CYS A 182 -11.08 10.46 10.32
C CYS A 182 -9.83 10.89 11.10
N ASP A 183 -9.98 11.09 12.42
CA ASP A 183 -8.89 11.61 13.26
C ASP A 183 -7.69 10.64 13.35
N THR A 184 -7.92 9.34 13.31
CA THR A 184 -6.84 8.32 13.36
C THR A 184 -5.96 8.37 12.10
N ILE A 185 -6.54 8.58 10.91
CA ILE A 185 -5.79 8.75 9.66
C ILE A 185 -5.03 10.08 9.66
N ILE A 186 -5.63 11.16 10.19
CA ILE A 186 -4.92 12.44 10.34
C ILE A 186 -3.73 12.31 11.29
N GLU A 187 -3.90 11.58 12.40
CA GLU A 187 -2.80 11.30 13.33
C GLU A 187 -1.68 10.50 12.66
N GLY A 188 -2.03 9.44 11.94
CA GLY A 188 -1.07 8.59 11.21
C GLY A 188 -0.28 9.34 10.14
N ALA A 189 -0.93 10.29 9.45
CA ALA A 189 -0.32 11.11 8.39
C ALA A 189 0.46 12.33 8.92
N ARG A 190 0.48 12.58 10.22
CA ARG A 190 1.04 13.82 10.78
C ARG A 190 2.51 14.05 10.43
N GLY A 191 2.78 15.11 9.66
CA GLY A 191 4.11 15.59 9.35
C GLY A 191 4.94 14.65 8.46
N VAL A 192 4.29 13.74 7.71
CA VAL A 192 5.02 12.85 6.80
C VAL A 192 5.57 13.60 5.59
N ASP A 193 6.71 13.11 5.08
CA ASP A 193 7.33 13.63 3.86
C ASP A 193 6.43 13.39 2.64
N VAL A 194 5.73 12.23 2.60
CA VAL A 194 4.82 11.90 1.50
C VAL A 194 3.52 11.32 2.05
N LEU A 195 2.39 11.91 1.65
CA LEU A 195 1.06 11.34 1.80
C LEU A 195 0.65 10.68 0.47
N LEU A 196 0.51 9.37 0.47
CA LEU A 196 -0.11 8.60 -0.62
C LEU A 196 -1.57 8.36 -0.25
N SER A 197 -2.46 9.23 -0.78
CA SER A 197 -3.87 9.29 -0.39
C SER A 197 -4.78 8.74 -1.46
N GLU A 198 -5.68 7.86 -1.07
CA GLU A 198 -6.85 7.56 -1.87
C GLU A 198 -7.69 8.80 -2.13
N VAL A 199 -8.36 8.86 -3.29
CA VAL A 199 -9.42 9.80 -3.64
C VAL A 199 -10.43 9.03 -4.51
N GLY A 200 -11.20 8.16 -3.88
CA GLY A 200 -12.12 7.24 -4.56
C GLY A 200 -13.38 7.89 -5.09
N PHE A 201 -13.74 9.09 -4.61
CA PHE A 201 -14.94 9.80 -5.03
C PHE A 201 -14.67 11.25 -5.44
N THR A 202 -15.64 11.83 -6.13
CA THR A 202 -15.82 13.30 -6.22
C THR A 202 -16.84 13.75 -5.17
N SER A 203 -16.86 15.04 -4.85
CA SER A 203 -17.78 15.60 -3.85
C SER A 203 -19.27 15.40 -4.17
N ASP A 204 -19.62 15.10 -5.43
CA ASP A 204 -21.01 14.81 -5.85
C ASP A 204 -21.42 13.35 -5.63
N GLU A 205 -20.45 12.44 -5.41
CA GLU A 205 -20.64 10.99 -5.38
C GLU A 205 -20.28 10.37 -4.01
N THR A 206 -19.93 11.21 -3.04
CA THR A 206 -19.41 10.74 -1.74
C THR A 206 -20.46 9.94 -0.97
N GLU A 207 -20.10 8.70 -0.63
CA GLU A 207 -20.79 7.86 0.35
C GLU A 207 -20.05 7.97 1.70
N PRO A 208 -20.77 8.22 2.80
CA PRO A 208 -20.15 8.31 4.13
C PRO A 208 -19.43 7.01 4.54
N ASP A 209 -18.37 7.15 5.32
CA ASP A 209 -17.63 6.05 5.96
C ASP A 209 -17.01 5.05 4.97
N MET A 210 -16.73 5.46 3.73
CA MET A 210 -16.20 4.59 2.69
C MET A 210 -14.92 5.11 2.06
N HIS A 211 -15.00 6.24 1.35
CA HIS A 211 -13.87 6.85 0.64
C HIS A 211 -13.84 8.37 0.82
N MET A 212 -12.67 8.95 0.57
CA MET A 212 -12.53 10.41 0.49
C MET A 212 -12.87 10.92 -0.91
N ASP A 213 -13.42 12.13 -0.95
CA ASP A 213 -13.37 13.02 -2.11
C ASP A 213 -12.13 13.92 -2.06
N GLY A 214 -11.92 14.72 -3.11
CA GLY A 214 -10.76 15.61 -3.19
C GLY A 214 -10.72 16.65 -2.06
N LEU A 215 -11.85 17.17 -1.60
CA LEU A 215 -11.90 18.15 -0.50
C LEU A 215 -11.47 17.53 0.84
N ARG A 216 -11.93 16.31 1.11
CA ARG A 216 -11.55 15.56 2.33
C ARG A 216 -10.07 15.16 2.30
N ALA A 217 -9.54 14.69 1.15
CA ALA A 217 -8.12 14.38 0.99
C ALA A 217 -7.23 15.64 1.17
N GLY A 218 -7.65 16.80 0.61
CA GLY A 218 -6.99 18.08 0.85
C GLY A 218 -7.06 18.53 2.31
N THR A 219 -8.19 18.26 2.99
CA THR A 219 -8.36 18.54 4.43
C THR A 219 -7.44 17.65 5.27
N LEU A 220 -7.31 16.36 4.94
CA LEU A 220 -6.35 15.47 5.55
C LEU A 220 -4.93 16.03 5.43
N ALA A 221 -4.49 16.36 4.22
CA ALA A 221 -3.15 16.90 3.96
C ALA A 221 -2.85 18.16 4.78
N THR A 222 -3.84 19.07 4.90
CA THR A 222 -3.71 20.31 5.67
C THR A 222 -3.67 20.05 7.19
N ARG A 223 -4.59 19.23 7.71
CA ARG A 223 -4.66 18.93 9.14
C ARG A 223 -3.47 18.13 9.65
N ALA A 224 -2.97 17.23 8.80
CA ALA A 224 -1.78 16.44 9.09
C ALA A 224 -0.47 17.21 8.83
N ALA A 225 -0.50 18.35 8.18
CA ALA A 225 0.68 19.16 7.82
C ALA A 225 1.73 18.35 7.04
N VAL A 226 1.28 17.62 6.00
CA VAL A 226 2.16 16.81 5.16
C VAL A 226 3.01 17.68 4.23
N GLU A 227 4.21 17.21 3.82
CA GLU A 227 5.07 17.99 2.95
C GLU A 227 4.62 17.94 1.48
N ARG A 228 4.21 16.77 0.99
CA ARG A 228 3.63 16.59 -0.36
C ARG A 228 2.59 15.47 -0.38
N MET A 229 1.71 15.51 -1.39
CA MET A 229 0.64 14.53 -1.59
C MET A 229 0.73 13.91 -2.97
N ILE A 230 0.53 12.58 -3.02
CA ILE A 230 0.31 11.81 -4.24
C ILE A 230 -1.10 11.25 -4.14
N ALA A 231 -2.00 11.72 -5.00
CA ALA A 231 -3.38 11.24 -5.07
C ALA A 231 -3.42 9.93 -5.88
N THR A 232 -4.09 8.93 -5.35
CA THR A 232 -4.21 7.58 -5.92
C THR A 232 -5.61 7.03 -5.76
N HIS A 233 -5.84 5.77 -6.15
CA HIS A 233 -7.12 5.07 -6.04
C HIS A 233 -8.27 5.81 -6.76
N ILE A 234 -7.97 6.43 -7.91
CA ILE A 234 -8.93 7.18 -8.71
C ILE A 234 -9.47 6.27 -9.80
N GLN A 235 -10.80 6.18 -9.92
CA GLN A 235 -11.43 5.35 -10.97
C GLN A 235 -11.13 5.90 -12.36
N PRO A 236 -11.09 5.03 -13.40
CA PRO A 236 -10.70 5.43 -14.77
C PRO A 236 -11.60 6.50 -15.40
N TRP A 237 -12.84 6.60 -14.95
CA TRP A 237 -13.82 7.58 -15.44
C TRP A 237 -13.83 8.91 -14.69
N THR A 238 -13.07 9.01 -13.57
CA THR A 238 -13.05 10.21 -12.74
C THR A 238 -12.03 11.21 -13.28
N PRO A 239 -12.42 12.44 -13.67
CA PRO A 239 -11.51 13.43 -14.19
C PRO A 239 -10.52 13.94 -13.11
N ARG A 240 -9.23 13.76 -13.35
CA ARG A 240 -8.16 14.19 -12.41
C ARG A 240 -8.17 15.70 -12.15
N GLU A 241 -8.53 16.51 -13.15
CA GLU A 241 -8.65 17.96 -13.01
C GLU A 241 -9.71 18.36 -11.99
N ARG A 242 -10.82 17.59 -11.93
CA ARG A 242 -11.85 17.80 -10.92
C ARG A 242 -11.34 17.46 -9.52
N VAL A 243 -10.73 16.28 -9.36
CA VAL A 243 -10.10 15.87 -8.10
C VAL A 243 -9.06 16.91 -7.63
N ALA A 244 -8.20 17.38 -8.54
CA ALA A 244 -7.23 18.43 -8.24
C ALA A 244 -7.92 19.72 -7.76
N SER A 245 -8.99 20.14 -8.44
CA SER A 245 -9.76 21.35 -8.06
C SER A 245 -10.37 21.21 -6.66
N GLU A 246 -10.88 20.05 -6.29
CA GLU A 246 -11.43 19.79 -4.97
C GLU A 246 -10.34 19.77 -3.89
N ILE A 247 -9.20 19.08 -4.12
CA ILE A 247 -8.04 19.10 -3.22
C ILE A 247 -7.56 20.52 -2.96
N ARG A 248 -7.46 21.35 -4.01
CA ARG A 248 -6.97 22.72 -3.95
C ARG A 248 -7.87 23.68 -3.16
N GLN A 249 -9.10 23.31 -2.83
CA GLN A 249 -9.96 24.09 -1.93
C GLN A 249 -9.44 24.06 -0.48
N ALA A 250 -8.77 22.99 -0.08
CA ALA A 250 -8.28 22.81 1.29
C ALA A 250 -6.75 22.79 1.42
N TRP A 251 -5.99 22.46 0.37
CA TRP A 251 -4.55 22.30 0.45
C TRP A 251 -3.81 22.87 -0.76
N GLN A 252 -2.66 23.56 -0.53
CA GLN A 252 -1.90 24.27 -1.56
C GLN A 252 -0.47 23.73 -1.76
N GLY A 253 -0.09 22.66 -1.07
CA GLY A 253 1.22 22.04 -1.19
C GLY A 253 1.45 21.29 -2.51
N PRO A 254 2.61 20.65 -2.70
CA PRO A 254 2.93 19.86 -3.89
C PRO A 254 2.00 18.67 -4.07
N LEU A 255 1.26 18.63 -5.19
CA LEU A 255 0.29 17.60 -5.55
C LEU A 255 0.70 16.91 -6.85
N GLU A 256 0.75 15.59 -6.80
CA GLU A 256 0.95 14.71 -7.96
C GLU A 256 -0.17 13.66 -8.01
N PHE A 257 -0.37 13.07 -9.19
CA PHE A 257 -1.30 11.95 -9.38
C PHE A 257 -0.51 10.69 -9.67
N ALA A 258 -0.78 9.63 -8.92
CA ALA A 258 -0.16 8.33 -9.11
C ALA A 258 -0.44 7.80 -10.52
N THR A 259 0.60 7.28 -11.16
CA THR A 259 0.52 6.56 -12.44
C THR A 259 1.36 5.30 -12.35
N SER A 260 0.92 4.22 -13.02
CA SER A 260 1.70 2.98 -13.05
C SER A 260 3.11 3.22 -13.59
N GLY A 261 4.12 2.73 -12.90
CA GLY A 261 5.54 2.96 -13.20
C GLY A 261 6.13 4.25 -12.63
N MET A 262 5.35 5.11 -11.97
CA MET A 262 5.87 6.32 -11.31
C MET A 262 6.84 5.93 -10.19
N GLU A 263 8.03 6.51 -10.19
CA GLU A 263 9.03 6.34 -9.13
C GLU A 263 9.23 7.64 -8.35
N VAL A 264 9.34 7.51 -7.04
CA VAL A 264 9.46 8.63 -6.10
C VAL A 264 10.56 8.31 -5.10
N SER A 265 11.64 9.09 -5.13
CA SER A 265 12.68 9.08 -4.09
C SER A 265 12.19 9.81 -2.84
N LEU A 266 12.42 9.20 -1.68
CA LEU A 266 12.12 9.76 -0.36
C LEU A 266 13.42 9.98 0.40
#